data_2cedbd05bb6f9a058a20d97c7387cc4a
#
_entry.id   2cedbd05bb6f9a058a20d97c7387cc4a
#
_cell.length_a   1.000
_cell.length_b   1.000
_cell.length_c   1.000
_cell.angle_alpha   90.00
_cell.angle_beta   90.00
_cell.angle_gamma   90.00
#
_symmetry.space_group_name_H-M   'P 1'
#
loop_
_entity.id
_entity.type
_entity.pdbx_description
1 polymer ?
#
loop_
_entity_poly.entity_id
_entity_poly.type
_entity_poly.pdbx_seq_one_letter_code
_entity_poly.pdbx_strand_id
1 'polypeptide(L)'
;MAILPPGVSAADFAKALQEFETAVGREWVFTNQEDIHPYRDYFSMLKDQDDELVPSAAVSPASVEQVQAVVRVANRYKVPLYAISTGKNFAYGGPAPNLRGSVTVDLKRMNRILEVDERRHCAL
;
A
#
# COMPACT_ATOMS: atom_id res chain seq x y z
N MET A 1 19.00 -5.66 1.27
CA MET A 1 18.53 -5.56 2.67
C MET A 1 17.04 -5.24 2.64
N ALA A 2 16.20 -5.93 3.40
CA ALA A 2 14.77 -5.61 3.41
C ALA A 2 14.54 -4.23 4.04
N ILE A 3 13.72 -3.42 3.37
CA ILE A 3 13.33 -2.09 3.89
C ILE A 3 12.30 -2.31 4.98
N LEU A 4 12.52 -1.72 6.15
CA LEU A 4 11.57 -1.78 7.26
C LEU A 4 10.81 -0.46 7.40
N PRO A 5 9.57 -0.48 7.90
CA PRO A 5 8.88 0.73 8.29
C PRO A 5 9.65 1.47 9.39
N PRO A 6 9.73 2.81 9.33
CA PRO A 6 10.47 3.58 10.33
C PRO A 6 9.86 3.38 11.72
N GLY A 7 10.74 3.13 12.71
CA GLY A 7 10.34 2.93 14.10
C GLY A 7 9.71 1.56 14.41
N VAL A 8 9.65 0.63 13.46
CA VAL A 8 9.10 -0.71 13.65
C VAL A 8 10.21 -1.74 13.65
N SER A 9 10.23 -2.62 14.66
CA SER A 9 11.22 -3.70 14.71
C SER A 9 10.94 -4.75 13.61
N ALA A 10 11.98 -5.46 13.16
CA ALA A 10 11.81 -6.54 12.19
C ALA A 10 10.87 -7.64 12.70
N ALA A 11 10.91 -7.95 14.01
CA ALA A 11 10.04 -8.94 14.62
C ALA A 11 8.55 -8.50 14.63
N ASP A 12 8.29 -7.22 14.94
CA ASP A 12 6.92 -6.71 14.96
C ASP A 12 6.39 -6.51 13.53
N PHE A 13 7.26 -6.12 12.59
CA PHE A 13 6.87 -6.04 11.18
C PHE A 13 6.52 -7.43 10.61
N ALA A 14 7.29 -8.48 10.97
CA ALA A 14 6.96 -9.85 10.56
C ALA A 14 5.58 -10.30 11.08
N LYS A 15 5.24 -9.96 12.34
CA LYS A 15 3.90 -10.23 12.89
C LYS A 15 2.82 -9.43 12.17
N ALA A 16 3.07 -8.15 11.88
CA ALA A 16 2.15 -7.32 11.13
C ALA A 16 1.87 -7.90 9.73
N LEU A 17 2.89 -8.39 9.03
CA LEU A 17 2.72 -9.04 7.73
C LEU A 17 1.83 -10.29 7.81
N GLN A 18 2.01 -11.15 8.83
CA GLN A 18 1.15 -12.31 9.04
C GLN A 18 -0.31 -11.92 9.31
N GLU A 19 -0.53 -10.85 10.09
CA GLU A 19 -1.89 -10.33 10.32
C GLU A 19 -2.48 -9.67 9.07
N PHE A 20 -1.68 -9.01 8.23
CA PHE A 20 -2.13 -8.54 6.93
C PHE A 20 -2.53 -9.69 6.00
N GLU A 21 -1.74 -10.78 5.97
CA GLU A 21 -2.09 -12.00 5.22
C GLU A 21 -3.42 -12.60 5.70
N THR A 22 -3.68 -12.57 6.99
CA THR A 22 -4.96 -13.02 7.56
C THR A 22 -6.12 -12.10 7.15
N ALA A 23 -5.87 -10.80 7.04
CA ALA A 23 -6.89 -9.80 6.72
C ALA A 23 -7.29 -9.79 5.24
N VAL A 24 -6.33 -9.93 4.31
CA VAL A 24 -6.57 -9.73 2.87
C VAL A 24 -6.33 -10.98 2.01
N GLY A 25 -5.74 -12.02 2.59
CA GLY A 25 -5.22 -13.20 1.89
C GLY A 25 -3.73 -13.07 1.57
N ARG A 26 -2.99 -14.18 1.71
CA ARG A 26 -1.54 -14.21 1.51
C ARG A 26 -1.12 -13.77 0.10
N GLU A 27 -1.90 -14.13 -0.91
CA GLU A 27 -1.67 -13.77 -2.31
C GLU A 27 -1.81 -12.26 -2.59
N TRP A 28 -2.31 -11.50 -1.62
CA TRP A 28 -2.52 -10.05 -1.72
C TRP A 28 -1.63 -9.23 -0.78
N VAL A 29 -0.60 -9.88 -0.23
CA VAL A 29 0.47 -9.23 0.53
C VAL A 29 1.80 -9.41 -0.21
N PHE A 30 2.35 -8.32 -0.71
CA PHE A 30 3.52 -8.28 -1.56
C PHE A 30 4.73 -7.81 -0.75
N THR A 31 5.78 -8.64 -0.68
CA THR A 31 6.99 -8.34 0.11
C THR A 31 8.28 -8.53 -0.66
N ASN A 32 8.25 -9.25 -1.78
CA ASN A 32 9.44 -9.45 -2.61
C ASN A 32 9.71 -8.23 -3.51
N GLN A 33 10.94 -8.07 -3.98
CA GLN A 33 11.34 -6.91 -4.78
C GLN A 33 10.61 -6.81 -6.12
N GLU A 34 10.30 -7.91 -6.76
CA GLU A 34 9.62 -7.92 -8.06
C GLU A 34 8.21 -7.37 -7.92
N ASP A 35 7.48 -7.81 -6.89
CA ASP A 35 6.11 -7.36 -6.63
C ASP A 35 6.05 -5.93 -6.09
N ILE A 36 7.10 -5.44 -5.42
CA ILE A 36 7.19 -4.06 -4.92
C ILE A 36 7.62 -3.09 -6.01
N HIS A 37 8.33 -3.55 -7.03
CA HIS A 37 8.84 -2.71 -8.10
C HIS A 37 7.78 -1.79 -8.76
N PRO A 38 6.53 -2.23 -9.02
CA PRO A 38 5.47 -1.36 -9.54
C PRO A 38 5.07 -0.18 -8.64
N TYR A 39 5.43 -0.22 -7.37
CA TYR A 39 5.13 0.83 -6.38
C TYR A 39 6.27 1.83 -6.19
N ARG A 40 7.28 1.80 -7.06
CA ARG A 40 8.36 2.81 -7.14
C ARG A 40 7.94 3.96 -8.06
N ASP A 41 8.48 5.16 -7.81
CA ASP A 41 8.31 6.29 -8.71
C ASP A 41 9.46 6.30 -9.73
N TYR A 42 9.14 5.98 -10.98
CA TYR A 42 10.12 5.95 -12.07
C TYR A 42 10.65 7.32 -12.47
N PHE A 43 9.96 8.39 -12.12
CA PHE A 43 10.34 9.77 -12.43
C PHE A 43 10.99 10.49 -11.25
N SER A 44 11.16 9.80 -10.13
CA SER A 44 11.83 10.36 -8.96
C SER A 44 13.30 10.64 -9.26
N MET A 45 13.79 11.81 -8.85
CA MET A 45 15.22 12.12 -8.87
C MET A 45 16.02 11.25 -7.87
N LEU A 46 15.35 10.64 -6.89
CA LEU A 46 15.95 9.74 -5.90
C LEU A 46 15.99 8.29 -6.35
N LYS A 47 15.51 8.00 -7.57
CA LYS A 47 15.48 6.64 -8.10
C LYS A 47 16.86 6.00 -8.06
N ASP A 48 16.92 4.76 -7.57
CA ASP A 48 18.13 3.96 -7.41
C ASP A 48 19.17 4.56 -6.44
N GLN A 49 18.76 5.52 -5.59
CA GLN A 49 19.57 6.09 -4.51
C GLN A 49 19.16 5.49 -3.16
N ASP A 50 20.01 5.64 -2.15
CA ASP A 50 19.79 5.08 -0.81
C ASP A 50 18.56 5.65 -0.10
N ASP A 51 18.17 6.86 -0.42
CA ASP A 51 17.02 7.58 0.14
C ASP A 51 15.74 7.52 -0.73
N GLU A 52 15.76 6.71 -1.79
CA GLU A 52 14.57 6.48 -2.62
C GLU A 52 13.36 6.08 -1.77
N LEU A 53 12.21 6.70 -2.04
CA LEU A 53 10.95 6.45 -1.35
C LEU A 53 10.31 5.14 -1.84
N VAL A 54 10.75 4.02 -1.26
CA VAL A 54 10.29 2.67 -1.59
C VAL A 54 9.45 2.11 -0.45
N PRO A 55 8.33 1.42 -0.71
CA PRO A 55 7.57 0.77 0.33
C PRO A 55 8.30 -0.47 0.89
N SER A 56 7.97 -0.84 2.13
CA SER A 56 8.43 -2.09 2.74
C SER A 56 7.62 -3.31 2.31
N ALA A 57 6.36 -3.09 2.00
CA ALA A 57 5.39 -4.08 1.51
C ALA A 57 4.23 -3.36 0.83
N ALA A 58 3.41 -4.13 0.11
CA ALA A 58 2.11 -3.65 -0.36
C ALA A 58 1.01 -4.65 0.00
N VAL A 59 -0.19 -4.17 0.28
CA VAL A 59 -1.37 -4.97 0.57
C VAL A 59 -2.53 -4.52 -0.32
N SER A 60 -3.31 -5.48 -0.85
CA SER A 60 -4.40 -5.17 -1.77
C SER A 60 -5.74 -5.68 -1.22
N PRO A 61 -6.46 -4.89 -0.41
CA PRO A 61 -7.77 -5.24 0.10
C PRO A 61 -8.84 -5.19 -0.99
N ALA A 62 -9.89 -6.03 -0.87
CA ALA A 62 -11.01 -6.10 -1.81
C ALA A 62 -12.31 -5.53 -1.25
N SER A 63 -12.37 -5.19 0.04
CA SER A 63 -13.57 -4.69 0.68
C SER A 63 -13.25 -3.67 1.78
N VAL A 64 -14.27 -2.94 2.21
CA VAL A 64 -14.18 -1.98 3.33
C VAL A 64 -13.73 -2.69 4.61
N GLU A 65 -14.25 -3.89 4.87
CA GLU A 65 -13.91 -4.67 6.07
C GLU A 65 -12.43 -5.06 6.07
N GLN A 66 -11.89 -5.44 4.91
CA GLN A 66 -10.46 -5.72 4.76
C GLN A 66 -9.60 -4.47 4.96
N VAL A 67 -10.02 -3.32 4.43
CA VAL A 67 -9.34 -2.03 4.69
C VAL A 67 -9.33 -1.72 6.18
N GLN A 68 -10.46 -1.87 6.86
CA GLN A 68 -10.54 -1.67 8.32
C GLN A 68 -9.63 -2.61 9.10
N ALA A 69 -9.53 -3.89 8.68
CA ALA A 69 -8.64 -4.86 9.30
C ALA A 69 -7.17 -4.45 9.11
N VAL A 70 -6.78 -4.05 7.89
CA VAL A 70 -5.43 -3.55 7.59
C VAL A 70 -5.09 -2.34 8.47
N VAL A 71 -6.01 -1.36 8.59
CA VAL A 71 -5.78 -0.17 9.43
C VAL A 71 -5.63 -0.54 10.91
N ARG A 72 -6.42 -1.52 11.43
CA ARG A 72 -6.28 -1.97 12.83
C ARG A 72 -4.92 -2.61 13.08
N VAL A 73 -4.43 -3.45 12.16
CA VAL A 73 -3.10 -4.06 12.25
C VAL A 73 -2.02 -2.98 12.23
N ALA A 74 -2.10 -2.06 11.27
CA ALA A 74 -1.16 -0.95 11.15
C ALA A 74 -1.09 -0.09 12.43
N ASN A 75 -2.23 0.23 13.02
CA ASN A 75 -2.30 0.98 14.28
C ASN A 75 -1.67 0.21 15.46
N ARG A 76 -1.87 -1.11 15.52
CA ARG A 76 -1.31 -1.98 16.57
C ARG A 76 0.22 -1.98 16.54
N TYR A 77 0.80 -2.15 15.37
CA TYR A 77 2.25 -2.26 15.17
C TYR A 77 2.92 -0.93 14.80
N LYS A 78 2.16 0.18 14.73
CA LYS A 78 2.65 1.51 14.33
C LYS A 78 3.28 1.52 12.94
N VAL A 79 2.76 0.70 12.04
CA VAL A 79 3.19 0.64 10.64
C VAL A 79 2.56 1.78 9.86
N PRO A 80 3.33 2.68 9.24
CA PRO A 80 2.78 3.74 8.41
C PRO A 80 2.19 3.16 7.12
N LEU A 81 1.01 3.64 6.73
CA LEU A 81 0.31 3.24 5.51
C LEU A 81 0.33 4.37 4.48
N TYR A 82 0.42 4.00 3.21
CA TYR A 82 0.26 4.89 2.07
C TYR A 82 -0.79 4.33 1.11
N ALA A 83 -1.95 4.98 1.02
CA ALA A 83 -3.06 4.50 0.21
C ALA A 83 -2.97 5.03 -1.23
N ILE A 84 -3.18 4.13 -2.19
CA ILE A 84 -3.30 4.46 -3.62
C ILE A 84 -4.52 3.78 -4.21
N SER A 85 -5.08 4.33 -5.29
CA SER A 85 -6.05 3.62 -6.12
C SER A 85 -5.31 2.74 -7.15
N THR A 86 -4.79 3.32 -8.22
CA THR A 86 -3.95 2.62 -9.20
C THR A 86 -2.50 3.12 -9.24
N GLY A 87 -2.20 4.22 -8.54
CA GLY A 87 -0.88 4.85 -8.53
C GLY A 87 -0.45 5.47 -9.86
N LYS A 88 -1.39 5.72 -10.77
CA LYS A 88 -1.13 6.23 -12.13
C LYS A 88 -1.50 7.71 -12.24
N ASN A 89 -0.89 8.56 -11.45
CA ASN A 89 -1.08 10.00 -11.54
C ASN A 89 -0.04 10.63 -12.48
N PHE A 90 -0.46 11.58 -13.30
CA PHE A 90 0.40 12.20 -14.32
C PHE A 90 1.38 13.22 -13.76
N ALA A 91 1.08 13.85 -12.65
CA ALA A 91 1.95 14.87 -12.11
C ALA A 91 2.59 14.36 -10.81
N TYR A 92 2.25 14.94 -9.72
CA TYR A 92 2.82 14.58 -8.42
C TYR A 92 1.91 13.58 -7.72
N GLY A 93 2.48 12.62 -7.01
CA GLY A 93 1.74 11.59 -6.27
C GLY A 93 1.59 10.28 -7.03
N GLY A 94 2.70 9.71 -7.46
CA GLY A 94 2.79 8.37 -8.02
C GLY A 94 2.53 7.26 -6.99
N PRO A 95 2.88 6.01 -7.30
CA PRO A 95 2.64 4.88 -6.41
C PRO A 95 3.59 4.82 -5.21
N ALA A 96 4.70 5.55 -5.25
CA ALA A 96 5.70 5.57 -4.19
C ALA A 96 5.19 6.30 -2.93
N PRO A 97 5.45 5.77 -1.73
CA PRO A 97 5.02 6.40 -0.49
C PRO A 97 5.79 7.70 -0.19
N ASN A 98 5.17 8.63 0.53
CA ASN A 98 5.84 9.85 0.99
C ASN A 98 6.81 9.61 2.15
N LEU A 99 6.75 8.45 2.77
CA LEU A 99 7.64 8.03 3.84
C LEU A 99 8.22 6.66 3.48
N ARG A 100 9.56 6.61 3.30
CA ARG A 100 10.26 5.37 2.96
C ARG A 100 9.92 4.26 3.96
N GLY A 101 9.60 3.08 3.44
CA GLY A 101 9.26 1.92 4.26
C GLY A 101 7.80 1.87 4.71
N SER A 102 6.93 2.80 4.32
CA SER A 102 5.48 2.63 4.53
C SER A 102 4.97 1.40 3.81
N VAL A 103 3.87 0.81 4.30
CA VAL A 103 3.14 -0.23 3.58
C VAL A 103 2.14 0.44 2.63
N THR A 104 2.24 0.13 1.34
CA THR A 104 1.29 0.63 0.34
C THR A 104 -0.03 -0.14 0.43
N VAL A 105 -1.14 0.57 0.53
CA VAL A 105 -2.50 0.00 0.46
C VAL A 105 -3.04 0.26 -0.94
N ASP A 106 -3.02 -0.77 -1.78
CA ASP A 106 -3.45 -0.70 -3.17
C ASP A 106 -4.93 -1.08 -3.29
N LEU A 107 -5.77 -0.09 -3.56
CA LEU A 107 -7.23 -0.23 -3.60
C LEU A 107 -7.77 -0.71 -4.96
N LYS A 108 -6.91 -1.11 -5.90
CA LYS A 108 -7.32 -1.49 -7.27
C LYS A 108 -8.35 -2.63 -7.33
N ARG A 109 -8.44 -3.48 -6.30
CA ARG A 109 -9.44 -4.56 -6.22
C ARG A 109 -10.85 -4.05 -5.87
N MET A 110 -10.95 -2.85 -5.30
CA MET A 110 -12.22 -2.20 -4.97
C MET A 110 -12.72 -1.40 -6.19
N ASN A 111 -13.04 -2.11 -7.26
CA ASN A 111 -13.32 -1.54 -8.59
C ASN A 111 -14.74 -1.76 -9.06
N ARG A 112 -15.67 -2.17 -8.19
CA ARG A 112 -17.07 -2.33 -8.56
C ARG A 112 -17.77 -0.99 -8.61
N ILE A 113 -18.54 -0.75 -9.68
CA ILE A 113 -19.47 0.36 -9.74
C ILE A 113 -20.68 -0.02 -8.88
N LEU A 114 -20.91 0.73 -7.81
CA LEU A 114 -22.00 0.49 -6.85
C LEU A 114 -23.27 1.22 -7.24
N GLU A 115 -23.13 2.44 -7.78
CA GLU A 115 -24.26 3.30 -8.16
C GLU A 115 -23.85 4.20 -9.33
N VAL A 116 -24.79 4.48 -10.23
CA VAL A 116 -24.65 5.52 -11.26
C VAL A 116 -25.81 6.50 -11.09
N ASP A 117 -25.48 7.76 -10.79
CA ASP A 117 -26.45 8.85 -10.71
C ASP A 117 -26.34 9.75 -11.94
N GLU A 118 -27.23 9.52 -12.89
CA GLU A 118 -27.26 10.29 -14.15
C GLU A 118 -27.60 11.78 -13.93
N ARG A 119 -28.37 12.09 -12.88
CA ARG A 119 -28.77 13.49 -12.59
C ARG A 119 -27.63 14.30 -12.04
N ARG A 120 -26.74 13.67 -11.25
CA ARG A 120 -25.57 14.31 -10.66
C ARG A 120 -24.31 14.10 -11.50
N HIS A 121 -24.41 13.36 -12.61
CA HIS A 121 -23.27 12.98 -13.47
C HIS A 121 -22.11 12.35 -12.69
N CYS A 122 -22.41 11.46 -11.75
CA CYS A 122 -21.40 10.78 -10.93
C CYS A 122 -21.69 9.28 -10.83
N ALA A 123 -20.64 8.53 -10.48
CA ALA A 123 -20.70 7.11 -10.13
C ALA A 123 -19.96 6.87 -8.82
N LEU A 124 -20.47 5.93 -8.02
CA LEU A 124 -19.85 5.44 -6.80
C LEU A 124 -19.34 4.03 -7.01
#